data_b76cac1043a2fb2030e4c578d277ed7f
#
_entry.id   b76cac1043a2fb2030e4c578d277ed7f
#
_cell.length_a   1.000
_cell.length_b   1.000
_cell.length_c   1.000
_cell.angle_alpha   90.00
_cell.angle_beta   90.00
_cell.angle_gamma   90.00
#
_symmetry.space_group_name_H-M   'P 1'
#
loop_
_entity.id
_entity.type
_entity.pdbx_description
1 polymer ?
#
loop_
_entity_poly.entity_id
_entity_poly.type
_entity_poly.pdbx_seq_one_letter_code
_entity_poly.pdbx_strand_id
1 'polypeptide(L)'
;LRRIPQLHHAILTDLMPWDYDPPQGIGKPGARGHQFGDDSNFTSGTLAGKRVRIVGAGNIASRYASAATALGADVAAWDPFASEPCFHRSGTRRLYHLEELVRDAEIFAPMVPLNDSTRKIVNSSHINALPSGCLVVLVTRANICDVEAIRHRVLNDELSLAADVWDVEPLPLKDPLLGRHNVVHTPHNAGRTIDANESWAEKLAMQFSPS
;
A
#
# COMPACT_ATOMS: atom_id res chain seq x y z
N LEU A 1 -4.16 -0.71 7.34
CA LEU A 1 -4.57 -1.87 8.14
C LEU A 1 -5.80 -1.61 9.01
N ARG A 2 -5.96 -0.44 9.61
CA ARG A 2 -7.08 -0.11 10.51
C ARG A 2 -8.27 0.57 9.83
N ARG A 3 -8.21 0.84 8.54
CA ARG A 3 -9.29 1.47 7.74
C ARG A 3 -9.90 2.72 8.40
N ILE A 4 -9.03 3.58 8.96
CA ILE A 4 -9.44 4.78 9.70
C ILE A 4 -10.40 5.70 8.93
N PRO A 5 -10.25 5.93 7.59
CA PRO A 5 -11.19 6.77 6.86
C PRO A 5 -12.62 6.21 6.86
N GLN A 6 -12.77 4.90 6.66
CA GLN A 6 -14.09 4.24 6.69
C GLN A 6 -14.70 4.26 8.09
N LEU A 7 -13.87 4.05 9.13
CA LEU A 7 -14.25 4.17 10.52
C LEU A 7 -14.78 5.57 10.84
N HIS A 8 -14.02 6.59 10.46
CA HIS A 8 -14.39 7.99 10.68
C HIS A 8 -15.69 8.34 9.97
N HIS A 9 -15.85 7.90 8.71
CA HIS A 9 -17.07 8.10 7.95
C HIS A 9 -18.28 7.44 8.63
N ALA A 10 -18.17 6.17 9.02
CA ALA A 10 -19.25 5.45 9.70
C ALA A 10 -19.67 6.13 11.01
N ILE A 11 -18.72 6.61 11.82
CA ILE A 11 -19.02 7.36 13.05
C ILE A 11 -19.79 8.63 12.74
N LEU A 12 -19.42 9.37 11.71
CA LEU A 12 -20.05 10.64 11.34
C LEU A 12 -21.43 10.47 10.71
N THR A 13 -21.61 9.45 9.87
CA THR A 13 -22.85 9.26 9.11
C THR A 13 -23.90 8.49 9.91
N ASP A 14 -23.49 7.47 10.64
CA ASP A 14 -24.40 6.53 11.28
C ASP A 14 -24.60 6.85 12.77
N LEU A 15 -23.85 7.81 13.32
CA LEU A 15 -23.88 8.19 14.73
C LEU A 15 -23.71 7.01 15.71
N MET A 16 -22.95 5.99 15.29
CA MET A 16 -22.84 4.70 15.98
C MET A 16 -21.43 4.38 16.44
N PRO A 17 -20.86 5.12 17.39
CA PRO A 17 -19.45 4.95 17.72
C PRO A 17 -19.14 3.64 18.47
N TRP A 18 -20.04 3.17 19.33
CA TRP A 18 -19.71 2.12 20.29
C TRP A 18 -20.60 0.89 20.23
N ASP A 19 -21.80 1.03 19.68
CA ASP A 19 -22.79 -0.06 19.55
C ASP A 19 -22.80 -0.67 18.15
N TYR A 20 -21.95 -0.19 17.27
CA TYR A 20 -21.89 -0.64 15.88
C TYR A 20 -21.41 -2.09 15.82
N ASP A 21 -22.27 -2.93 15.33
CA ASP A 21 -21.98 -4.32 15.00
C ASP A 21 -21.68 -4.37 13.50
N PRO A 22 -20.41 -4.42 13.09
CA PRO A 22 -20.09 -4.37 11.67
C PRO A 22 -20.78 -5.53 10.97
N PRO A 23 -21.33 -5.30 9.75
CA PRO A 23 -22.08 -6.32 9.01
C PRO A 23 -21.32 -7.62 8.76
N GLN A 24 -20.01 -7.59 8.89
CA GLN A 24 -19.11 -8.73 8.74
C GLN A 24 -18.39 -9.02 10.04
N GLY A 25 -19.15 -9.09 11.08
CA GLY A 25 -18.90 -9.58 12.41
C GLY A 25 -17.50 -9.98 12.76
N ILE A 26 -16.61 -9.01 12.89
CA ILE A 26 -15.31 -9.30 13.36
C ILE A 26 -15.20 -8.81 14.77
N GLY A 27 -15.70 -9.56 15.59
CA GLY A 27 -15.64 -9.29 16.98
C GLY A 27 -16.56 -10.24 17.71
N LYS A 28 -16.10 -10.68 18.84
CA LYS A 28 -16.96 -11.40 19.77
C LYS A 28 -18.04 -10.43 20.25
N PRO A 29 -19.25 -10.91 20.54
CA PRO A 29 -20.24 -10.11 21.26
C PRO A 29 -19.60 -9.46 22.49
N GLY A 30 -19.75 -8.13 22.64
CA GLY A 30 -19.10 -7.37 23.71
C GLY A 30 -17.73 -6.76 23.37
N ALA A 31 -17.10 -7.12 22.24
CA ALA A 31 -15.87 -6.48 21.75
C ALA A 31 -16.15 -5.31 20.80
N ARG A 32 -17.36 -4.82 20.77
CA ARG A 32 -17.83 -3.69 19.98
C ARG A 32 -16.94 -2.47 20.24
N GLY A 33 -16.60 -1.74 19.22
CA GLY A 33 -15.71 -0.58 19.31
C GLY A 33 -14.21 -0.89 19.41
N HIS A 34 -13.81 -2.00 20.02
CA HIS A 34 -12.39 -2.35 20.13
C HIS A 34 -11.83 -3.00 18.85
N GLN A 35 -12.65 -3.77 18.14
CA GLN A 35 -12.29 -4.46 16.91
C GLN A 35 -12.98 -3.85 15.68
N PHE A 36 -13.60 -2.71 15.85
CA PHE A 36 -14.20 -1.99 14.73
C PHE A 36 -13.16 -1.70 13.64
N GLY A 37 -13.51 -2.04 12.41
CA GLY A 37 -12.61 -1.88 11.25
C GLY A 37 -11.70 -3.07 10.98
N ASP A 38 -11.57 -4.05 11.86
CA ASP A 38 -10.91 -5.31 11.53
C ASP A 38 -11.82 -6.18 10.67
N ASP A 39 -11.23 -6.92 9.74
CA ASP A 39 -11.94 -7.79 8.79
C ASP A 39 -11.11 -9.05 8.55
N SER A 40 -11.63 -10.20 8.91
CA SER A 40 -10.94 -11.48 8.78
C SER A 40 -10.65 -11.89 7.34
N ASN A 41 -11.38 -11.30 6.37
CA ASN A 41 -11.19 -11.58 4.95
C ASN A 41 -9.97 -10.83 4.38
N PHE A 42 -9.50 -9.80 5.07
CA PHE A 42 -8.42 -8.94 4.60
C PHE A 42 -7.31 -8.79 5.64
N THR A 43 -6.11 -8.51 5.15
CA THR A 43 -4.99 -8.17 6.01
C THR A 43 -5.30 -6.93 6.84
N SER A 44 -5.39 -7.08 8.15
CA SER A 44 -5.79 -6.05 9.10
C SER A 44 -4.99 -6.15 10.40
N GLY A 45 -5.27 -5.27 11.37
CA GLY A 45 -4.65 -5.28 12.69
C GLY A 45 -3.29 -4.58 12.76
N THR A 46 -2.31 -5.19 13.41
CA THR A 46 -0.96 -4.66 13.58
C THR A 46 -0.05 -5.04 12.42
N LEU A 47 1.05 -4.32 12.25
CA LEU A 47 2.06 -4.64 11.24
C LEU A 47 3.03 -5.73 11.72
N ALA A 48 3.16 -5.91 13.02
CA ALA A 48 4.06 -6.92 13.60
C ALA A 48 3.73 -8.33 13.11
N GLY A 49 4.74 -9.02 12.60
CA GLY A 49 4.62 -10.37 12.03
C GLY A 49 4.02 -10.44 10.63
N LYS A 50 3.55 -9.33 10.05
CA LYS A 50 3.00 -9.30 8.68
C LYS A 50 4.10 -9.45 7.64
N ARG A 51 3.83 -10.24 6.61
CA ARG A 51 4.71 -10.39 5.45
C ARG A 51 4.50 -9.22 4.48
N VAL A 52 5.45 -8.28 4.53
CA VAL A 52 5.49 -7.12 3.62
C VAL A 52 6.41 -7.47 2.45
N ARG A 53 5.89 -7.37 1.24
CA ARG A 53 6.58 -7.71 -0.01
C ARG A 53 6.66 -6.48 -0.90
N ILE A 54 7.88 -6.08 -1.23
CA ILE A 54 8.17 -4.81 -1.89
C ILE A 54 8.81 -5.06 -3.25
N VAL A 55 8.28 -4.43 -4.30
CA VAL A 55 8.95 -4.37 -5.61
C VAL A 55 9.76 -3.08 -5.67
N GLY A 56 11.08 -3.21 -5.67
CA GLY A 56 12.03 -2.10 -5.62
C GLY A 56 12.82 -2.05 -4.30
N ALA A 57 14.05 -1.54 -4.37
CA ALA A 57 14.93 -1.28 -3.24
C ALA A 57 15.57 0.12 -3.32
N GLY A 58 14.93 1.05 -4.03
CA GLY A 58 15.32 2.45 -4.13
C GLY A 58 15.01 3.25 -2.85
N ASN A 59 15.19 4.56 -2.90
CA ASN A 59 15.07 5.44 -1.71
C ASN A 59 13.71 5.36 -1.02
N ILE A 60 12.60 5.35 -1.77
CA ILE A 60 11.25 5.26 -1.19
C ILE A 60 11.03 3.87 -0.60
N ALA A 61 11.32 2.82 -1.36
CA ALA A 61 11.17 1.44 -0.94
C ALA A 61 11.98 1.12 0.31
N SER A 62 13.25 1.56 0.38
CA SER A 62 14.11 1.35 1.54
C SER A 62 13.60 2.04 2.81
N ARG A 63 13.05 3.25 2.70
CA ARG A 63 12.46 3.97 3.84
C ARG A 63 11.19 3.29 4.33
N TYR A 64 10.33 2.87 3.40
CA TYR A 64 9.13 2.11 3.72
C TYR A 64 9.48 0.78 4.40
N ALA A 65 10.46 0.05 3.84
CA ALA A 65 10.95 -1.20 4.40
C ALA A 65 11.52 -1.03 5.82
N SER A 66 12.36 0.00 6.03
CA SER A 66 12.91 0.30 7.38
C SER A 66 11.82 0.58 8.40
N ALA A 67 10.81 1.38 8.02
CA ALA A 67 9.67 1.67 8.90
C ALA A 67 8.86 0.40 9.21
N ALA A 68 8.59 -0.44 8.19
CA ALA A 68 7.87 -1.70 8.37
C ALA A 68 8.65 -2.68 9.27
N THR A 69 9.96 -2.81 9.05
CA THR A 69 10.84 -3.64 9.89
C THR A 69 10.88 -3.15 11.33
N ALA A 70 10.98 -1.83 11.56
CA ALA A 70 10.95 -1.24 12.90
C ALA A 70 9.64 -1.51 13.64
N LEU A 71 8.54 -1.70 12.91
CA LEU A 71 7.23 -2.09 13.44
C LEU A 71 7.04 -3.61 13.53
N GLY A 72 8.11 -4.40 13.30
CA GLY A 72 8.11 -5.84 13.49
C GLY A 72 7.58 -6.66 12.31
N ALA A 73 7.49 -6.11 11.10
CA ALA A 73 7.11 -6.86 9.91
C ALA A 73 8.23 -7.79 9.40
N ASP A 74 7.86 -8.90 8.75
CA ASP A 74 8.75 -9.68 7.91
C ASP A 74 8.82 -9.06 6.52
N VAL A 75 9.91 -8.35 6.23
CA VAL A 75 10.06 -7.58 4.99
C VAL A 75 10.96 -8.31 4.01
N ALA A 76 10.46 -8.52 2.79
CA ALA A 76 11.28 -8.97 1.67
C ALA A 76 11.04 -8.07 0.45
N ALA A 77 12.07 -7.90 -0.37
CA ALA A 77 11.99 -7.09 -1.58
C ALA A 77 12.65 -7.79 -2.78
N TRP A 78 12.14 -7.46 -3.95
CA TRP A 78 12.73 -7.80 -5.24
C TRP A 78 13.10 -6.54 -5.98
N ASP A 79 14.36 -6.47 -6.41
CA ASP A 79 14.88 -5.43 -7.30
C ASP A 79 16.09 -6.01 -8.04
N PRO A 80 16.01 -6.18 -9.36
CA PRO A 80 17.09 -6.80 -10.13
C PRO A 80 18.31 -5.88 -10.29
N PHE A 81 18.17 -4.58 -10.06
CA PHE A 81 19.22 -3.58 -10.28
C PHE A 81 19.89 -3.09 -8.99
N ALA A 82 19.22 -3.24 -7.85
CA ALA A 82 19.72 -2.78 -6.57
C ALA A 82 20.85 -3.69 -6.05
N SER A 83 21.87 -3.08 -5.49
CA SER A 83 22.98 -3.78 -4.83
C SER A 83 22.56 -4.31 -3.43
N GLU A 84 23.26 -5.34 -2.92
CA GLU A 84 23.00 -5.92 -1.60
C GLU A 84 22.92 -4.88 -0.46
N PRO A 85 23.78 -3.86 -0.39
CA PRO A 85 23.70 -2.84 0.66
C PRO A 85 22.34 -2.11 0.70
N CYS A 86 21.59 -2.04 -0.41
CA CYS A 86 20.28 -1.41 -0.44
C CYS A 86 19.26 -2.20 0.40
N PHE A 87 19.36 -3.53 0.39
CA PHE A 87 18.49 -4.42 1.17
C PHE A 87 18.93 -4.44 2.64
N HIS A 88 20.21 -4.59 2.92
CA HIS A 88 20.74 -4.65 4.28
C HIS A 88 20.43 -3.40 5.10
N ARG A 89 20.60 -2.22 4.54
CA ARG A 89 20.33 -0.94 5.24
C ARG A 89 18.87 -0.79 5.70
N SER A 90 17.96 -1.41 5.00
CA SER A 90 16.52 -1.35 5.31
C SER A 90 16.04 -2.55 6.15
N GLY A 91 16.93 -3.49 6.52
CA GLY A 91 16.55 -4.71 7.21
C GLY A 91 15.70 -5.66 6.37
N THR A 92 15.87 -5.61 5.05
CA THR A 92 15.01 -6.30 4.08
C THR A 92 15.71 -7.55 3.55
N ARG A 93 15.01 -8.66 3.49
CA ARG A 93 15.47 -9.87 2.83
C ARG A 93 15.31 -9.73 1.32
N ARG A 94 16.38 -9.96 0.57
CA ARG A 94 16.33 -9.96 -0.90
C ARG A 94 15.69 -11.24 -1.43
N LEU A 95 14.76 -11.10 -2.39
CA LEU A 95 14.29 -12.18 -3.24
C LEU A 95 14.76 -11.95 -4.68
N TYR A 96 15.01 -13.05 -5.38
CA TYR A 96 15.57 -12.99 -6.74
C TYR A 96 14.52 -13.18 -7.82
N HIS A 97 13.32 -13.65 -7.45
CA HIS A 97 12.21 -13.89 -8.36
C HIS A 97 10.95 -13.16 -7.87
N LEU A 98 10.34 -12.39 -8.76
CA LEU A 98 9.11 -11.64 -8.45
C LEU A 98 7.93 -12.58 -8.17
N GLU A 99 7.91 -13.72 -8.83
CA GLU A 99 6.92 -14.77 -8.64
C GLU A 99 6.93 -15.35 -7.21
N GLU A 100 8.10 -15.42 -6.58
CA GLU A 100 8.22 -15.82 -5.17
C GLU A 100 7.72 -14.73 -4.24
N LEU A 101 8.03 -13.47 -4.57
CA LEU A 101 7.66 -12.32 -3.76
C LEU A 101 6.14 -12.20 -3.60
N VAL A 102 5.37 -12.44 -4.67
CA VAL A 102 3.92 -12.22 -4.64
C VAL A 102 3.15 -13.33 -3.92
N ARG A 103 3.68 -14.56 -3.87
CA ARG A 103 2.93 -15.74 -3.40
C ARG A 103 2.53 -15.73 -1.95
N ASP A 104 3.29 -15.08 -1.08
CA ASP A 104 3.05 -15.07 0.36
C ASP A 104 2.77 -13.67 0.91
N ALA A 105 2.55 -12.69 0.05
CA ALA A 105 2.34 -11.31 0.45
C ALA A 105 1.05 -11.12 1.24
N GLU A 106 1.14 -10.62 2.46
CA GLU A 106 0.00 -10.06 3.19
C GLU A 106 -0.16 -8.56 2.87
N ILE A 107 0.97 -7.88 2.66
CA ILE A 107 1.02 -6.49 2.19
C ILE A 107 1.96 -6.45 1.00
N PHE A 108 1.46 -6.03 -0.14
CA PHE A 108 2.23 -5.93 -1.39
C PHE A 108 2.40 -4.48 -1.80
N ALA A 109 3.64 -4.02 -1.95
CA ALA A 109 3.97 -2.61 -2.17
C ALA A 109 4.93 -2.42 -3.36
N PRO A 110 4.43 -2.24 -4.58
CA PRO A 110 5.25 -1.92 -5.73
C PRO A 110 5.73 -0.46 -5.68
N MET A 111 7.05 -0.27 -5.61
CA MET A 111 7.70 1.04 -5.33
C MET A 111 8.86 1.37 -6.28
N VAL A 112 8.78 0.94 -7.52
CA VAL A 112 9.73 1.34 -8.57
C VAL A 112 9.25 2.60 -9.29
N PRO A 113 10.14 3.41 -9.90
CA PRO A 113 9.73 4.50 -10.79
C PRO A 113 9.06 3.96 -12.04
N LEU A 114 8.13 4.72 -12.62
CA LEU A 114 7.52 4.39 -13.90
C LEU A 114 8.40 4.86 -15.06
N ASN A 115 8.78 3.92 -15.90
CA ASN A 115 9.44 4.13 -17.18
C ASN A 115 9.06 2.98 -18.13
N ASP A 116 9.61 2.94 -19.34
CA ASP A 116 9.26 1.92 -20.33
C ASP A 116 9.59 0.50 -19.88
N SER A 117 10.67 0.31 -19.09
CA SER A 117 11.07 -1.01 -18.59
C SER A 117 10.31 -1.47 -17.35
N THR A 118 9.66 -0.56 -16.63
CA THR A 118 8.92 -0.85 -15.40
C THR A 118 7.41 -0.78 -15.57
N ARG A 119 6.92 -0.32 -16.72
CA ARG A 119 5.50 -0.33 -17.06
C ARG A 119 4.96 -1.76 -17.06
N LYS A 120 3.95 -2.02 -16.23
CA LYS A 120 3.36 -3.37 -16.02
C LYS A 120 4.39 -4.45 -15.69
N ILE A 121 5.51 -4.08 -15.05
CA ILE A 121 6.48 -5.07 -14.57
C ILE A 121 5.82 -6.04 -13.57
N VAL A 122 4.86 -5.54 -12.80
CA VAL A 122 3.91 -6.37 -12.04
C VAL A 122 2.69 -6.61 -12.93
N ASN A 123 2.74 -7.66 -13.72
CA ASN A 123 1.70 -8.01 -14.68
C ASN A 123 0.50 -8.74 -14.02
N SER A 124 -0.51 -9.09 -14.82
CA SER A 124 -1.72 -9.76 -14.35
C SER A 124 -1.45 -11.10 -13.67
N SER A 125 -0.45 -11.87 -14.12
CA SER A 125 -0.12 -13.15 -13.48
C SER A 125 0.43 -12.95 -12.05
N HIS A 126 1.24 -11.91 -11.84
CA HIS A 126 1.72 -11.55 -10.51
C HIS A 126 0.57 -11.10 -9.60
N ILE A 127 -0.32 -10.25 -10.11
CA ILE A 127 -1.50 -9.79 -9.34
C ILE A 127 -2.41 -10.97 -8.98
N ASN A 128 -2.63 -11.89 -9.92
CA ASN A 128 -3.47 -13.07 -9.68
C ASN A 128 -2.83 -14.08 -8.72
N ALA A 129 -1.51 -14.05 -8.57
CA ALA A 129 -0.78 -14.89 -7.61
C ALA A 129 -0.77 -14.34 -6.18
N LEU A 130 -1.20 -13.09 -5.95
CA LEU A 130 -1.34 -12.54 -4.59
C LEU A 130 -2.37 -13.35 -3.80
N PRO A 131 -2.12 -13.64 -2.52
CA PRO A 131 -3.10 -14.30 -1.67
C PRO A 131 -4.40 -13.49 -1.54
N SER A 132 -5.50 -14.18 -1.40
CA SER A 132 -6.77 -13.53 -1.06
C SER A 132 -6.63 -12.77 0.26
N GLY A 133 -7.23 -11.58 0.33
CA GLY A 133 -7.11 -10.68 1.48
C GLY A 133 -5.84 -9.83 1.50
N CYS A 134 -4.90 -10.00 0.59
CA CYS A 134 -3.69 -9.18 0.53
C CYS A 134 -4.02 -7.69 0.38
N LEU A 135 -3.30 -6.84 1.13
CA LEU A 135 -3.36 -5.39 0.97
C LEU A 135 -2.35 -4.93 -0.09
N VAL A 136 -2.85 -4.39 -1.19
CA VAL A 136 -2.02 -3.74 -2.20
C VAL A 136 -1.85 -2.26 -1.85
N VAL A 137 -0.59 -1.77 -1.86
CA VAL A 137 -0.24 -0.38 -1.53
C VAL A 137 0.34 0.31 -2.76
N LEU A 138 -0.42 1.21 -3.38
CA LEU A 138 -0.03 1.97 -4.57
C LEU A 138 0.24 3.43 -4.20
N VAL A 139 1.51 3.80 -4.04
CA VAL A 139 1.91 5.15 -3.58
C VAL A 139 3.00 5.79 -4.45
N THR A 140 3.41 5.14 -5.54
CA THR A 140 4.41 5.68 -6.47
C THR A 140 3.80 5.97 -7.83
N ARG A 141 3.48 4.96 -8.60
CA ARG A 141 2.77 5.07 -9.89
C ARG A 141 1.89 3.84 -10.10
N ALA A 142 0.64 4.02 -10.50
CA ALA A 142 -0.29 2.91 -10.72
C ALA A 142 0.15 1.99 -11.87
N ASN A 143 0.59 2.58 -12.98
CA ASN A 143 0.94 1.86 -14.22
C ASN A 143 2.21 0.99 -14.17
N ILE A 144 2.89 0.89 -13.02
CA ILE A 144 3.90 -0.16 -12.79
C ILE A 144 3.24 -1.53 -12.60
N CYS A 145 1.95 -1.55 -12.31
CA CYS A 145 1.12 -2.74 -12.18
C CYS A 145 0.14 -2.88 -13.35
N ASP A 146 -0.40 -4.07 -13.52
CA ASP A 146 -1.63 -4.27 -14.26
C ASP A 146 -2.82 -3.80 -13.42
N VAL A 147 -3.24 -2.54 -13.65
CA VAL A 147 -4.29 -1.87 -12.85
C VAL A 147 -5.64 -2.57 -13.02
N GLU A 148 -5.94 -3.07 -14.22
CA GLU A 148 -7.19 -3.77 -14.49
C GLU A 148 -7.30 -5.06 -13.65
N ALA A 149 -6.21 -5.82 -13.55
CA ALA A 149 -6.17 -7.01 -12.71
C ALA A 149 -6.35 -6.68 -11.22
N ILE A 150 -5.74 -5.58 -10.74
CA ILE A 150 -5.95 -5.10 -9.37
C ILE A 150 -7.41 -4.71 -9.16
N ARG A 151 -7.97 -3.88 -10.05
CA ARG A 151 -9.36 -3.41 -9.96
C ARG A 151 -10.34 -4.58 -9.94
N HIS A 152 -10.17 -5.53 -10.85
CA HIS A 152 -11.00 -6.74 -10.90
C HIS A 152 -11.02 -7.47 -9.56
N ARG A 153 -9.86 -7.77 -8.99
CA ARG A 153 -9.75 -8.49 -7.73
C ARG A 153 -10.24 -7.70 -6.51
N VAL A 154 -10.03 -6.38 -6.51
CA VAL A 154 -10.56 -5.50 -5.44
C VAL A 154 -12.09 -5.42 -5.50
N LEU A 155 -12.68 -5.32 -6.70
CA LEU A 155 -14.13 -5.27 -6.89
C LEU A 155 -14.82 -6.60 -6.54
N ASN A 156 -14.11 -7.72 -6.61
CA ASN A 156 -14.57 -9.04 -6.18
C ASN A 156 -14.25 -9.38 -4.71
N ASP A 157 -13.81 -8.41 -3.92
CA ASP A 157 -13.45 -8.58 -2.51
C ASP A 157 -12.33 -9.60 -2.25
N GLU A 158 -11.47 -9.82 -3.25
CA GLU A 158 -10.33 -10.71 -3.13
C GLU A 158 -9.07 -10.00 -2.61
N LEU A 159 -8.95 -8.69 -2.84
CA LEU A 159 -7.85 -7.86 -2.38
C LEU A 159 -8.38 -6.61 -1.68
N SER A 160 -7.58 -6.03 -0.80
CA SER A 160 -7.78 -4.66 -0.32
C SER A 160 -6.75 -3.72 -0.95
N LEU A 161 -7.11 -2.45 -1.06
CA LEU A 161 -6.31 -1.44 -1.76
C LEU A 161 -6.10 -0.19 -0.91
N ALA A 162 -4.87 0.25 -0.79
CA ALA A 162 -4.51 1.56 -0.29
C ALA A 162 -3.75 2.31 -1.39
N ALA A 163 -4.39 3.30 -2.02
CA ALA A 163 -3.85 3.97 -3.18
C ALA A 163 -3.83 5.49 -3.04
N ASP A 164 -2.69 6.08 -3.39
CA ASP A 164 -2.52 7.53 -3.56
C ASP A 164 -2.37 7.90 -5.05
N VAL A 165 -2.17 6.89 -5.92
CA VAL A 165 -1.97 7.07 -7.36
C VAL A 165 -2.90 6.17 -8.16
N TRP A 166 -3.33 6.65 -9.32
CA TRP A 166 -4.34 6.02 -10.17
C TRP A 166 -3.88 5.97 -11.62
N ASP A 167 -4.51 5.13 -12.41
CA ASP A 167 -4.34 5.07 -13.87
C ASP A 167 -4.97 6.28 -14.57
N VAL A 168 -6.08 6.78 -14.00
CA VAL A 168 -6.75 8.02 -14.43
C VAL A 168 -6.81 8.96 -13.23
N GLU A 169 -6.26 10.14 -13.35
CA GLU A 169 -6.23 11.16 -12.30
C GLU A 169 -6.79 12.49 -12.79
N PRO A 170 -7.71 13.12 -12.05
CA PRO A 170 -8.33 12.66 -10.81
C PRO A 170 -9.23 11.44 -11.03
N LEU A 171 -9.36 10.59 -9.98
CA LEU A 171 -10.27 9.45 -10.04
C LEU A 171 -11.71 9.94 -10.26
N PRO A 172 -12.43 9.42 -11.27
CA PRO A 172 -13.81 9.86 -11.56
C PRO A 172 -14.75 9.67 -10.37
N LEU A 173 -15.64 10.62 -10.11
CA LEU A 173 -16.60 10.56 -9.00
C LEU A 173 -17.56 9.35 -9.06
N LYS A 174 -17.70 8.72 -10.22
CA LYS A 174 -18.50 7.50 -10.40
C LYS A 174 -17.66 6.23 -10.43
N ASP A 175 -16.38 6.32 -10.09
CA ASP A 175 -15.52 5.14 -10.09
C ASP A 175 -16.00 4.13 -9.05
N PRO A 176 -16.15 2.84 -9.42
CA PRO A 176 -16.70 1.82 -8.53
C PRO A 176 -15.78 1.48 -7.34
N LEU A 177 -14.54 1.94 -7.32
CA LEU A 177 -13.65 1.80 -6.17
C LEU A 177 -13.95 2.81 -5.06
N LEU A 178 -14.63 3.92 -5.37
CA LEU A 178 -14.94 4.95 -4.38
C LEU A 178 -15.96 4.43 -3.35
N GLY A 179 -15.68 4.69 -2.07
CA GLY A 179 -16.57 4.30 -0.98
C GLY A 179 -16.58 2.81 -0.63
N ARG A 180 -15.77 1.99 -1.27
CA ARG A 180 -15.70 0.57 -0.92
C ARG A 180 -15.04 0.34 0.44
N HIS A 181 -15.55 -0.66 1.17
CA HIS A 181 -15.05 -1.05 2.48
C HIS A 181 -13.59 -1.54 2.47
N ASN A 182 -13.13 -2.09 1.33
CA ASN A 182 -11.78 -2.63 1.14
C ASN A 182 -10.82 -1.65 0.44
N VAL A 183 -11.21 -0.38 0.24
CA VAL A 183 -10.39 0.63 -0.45
C VAL A 183 -10.17 1.86 0.44
N VAL A 184 -8.91 2.24 0.61
CA VAL A 184 -8.49 3.55 1.15
C VAL A 184 -7.80 4.30 0.02
N HIS A 185 -8.23 5.53 -0.24
CA HIS A 185 -7.68 6.33 -1.33
C HIS A 185 -7.39 7.76 -0.89
N THR A 186 -6.39 8.36 -1.51
CA THR A 186 -6.01 9.76 -1.39
C THR A 186 -5.75 10.37 -2.78
N PRO A 187 -5.81 11.70 -2.94
CA PRO A 187 -5.79 12.34 -4.24
C PRO A 187 -4.38 12.66 -4.74
N HIS A 188 -3.45 11.71 -4.73
CA HIS A 188 -2.04 11.86 -5.14
C HIS A 188 -1.33 13.00 -4.41
N ASN A 189 -1.45 13.02 -3.10
CA ASN A 189 -0.87 14.09 -2.26
C ASN A 189 0.17 13.58 -1.24
N ALA A 190 0.45 12.28 -1.20
CA ALA A 190 1.36 11.70 -0.19
C ALA A 190 2.78 12.28 -0.23
N GLY A 191 3.26 12.71 -1.41
CA GLY A 191 4.58 13.33 -1.57
C GLY A 191 4.56 14.86 -1.75
N ARG A 192 3.40 15.51 -1.65
CA ARG A 192 3.22 16.94 -1.97
C ARG A 192 2.91 17.76 -0.72
N THR A 193 3.84 17.80 0.21
CA THR A 193 3.74 18.70 1.35
C THR A 193 4.52 20.00 1.09
N ILE A 194 4.14 21.09 1.77
CA ILE A 194 4.88 22.36 1.70
C ILE A 194 6.32 22.14 2.11
N ASP A 195 6.55 21.50 3.26
CA ASP A 195 7.89 21.22 3.78
C ASP A 195 8.76 20.40 2.82
N ALA A 196 8.15 19.40 2.12
CA ALA A 196 8.88 18.62 1.14
C ALA A 196 9.31 19.45 -0.07
N ASN A 197 8.45 20.36 -0.54
CA ASN A 197 8.76 21.25 -1.66
C ASN A 197 9.82 22.27 -1.27
N GLU A 198 9.75 22.85 -0.09
CA GLU A 198 10.76 23.78 0.45
C GLU A 198 12.13 23.09 0.59
N SER A 199 12.17 21.93 1.23
CA SER A 199 13.40 21.14 1.38
C SER A 199 14.00 20.72 0.02
N TRP A 200 13.17 20.45 -0.98
CA TRP A 200 13.63 20.15 -2.33
C TRP A 200 14.21 21.39 -3.01
N ALA A 201 13.55 22.54 -2.89
CA ALA A 201 14.01 23.81 -3.44
C ALA A 201 15.37 24.24 -2.83
N GLU A 202 15.51 24.10 -1.52
CA GLU A 202 16.76 24.38 -0.81
C GLU A 202 17.92 23.48 -1.31
N LYS A 203 17.67 22.18 -1.44
CA LYS A 203 18.69 21.24 -1.94
C LYS A 203 19.08 21.51 -3.38
N LEU A 204 18.14 21.91 -4.23
CA LEU A 204 18.44 22.36 -5.58
C LEU A 204 19.28 23.63 -5.58
N ALA A 205 18.90 24.64 -4.79
CA ALA A 205 19.66 25.89 -4.69
C ALA A 205 21.10 25.63 -4.27
N MET A 206 21.34 24.74 -3.31
CA MET A 206 22.69 24.34 -2.89
C MET A 206 23.53 23.70 -4.03
N GLN A 207 22.90 22.98 -4.94
CA GLN A 207 23.59 22.34 -6.07
C GLN A 207 23.99 23.34 -7.17
N PHE A 208 23.27 24.44 -7.29
CA PHE A 208 23.46 25.45 -8.32
C PHE A 208 24.02 26.77 -7.79
N SER A 209 24.41 26.84 -6.51
CA SER A 209 25.10 28.03 -5.97
C SER A 209 26.42 28.22 -6.66
N PRO A 210 26.72 29.41 -7.24
CA PRO A 210 28.05 29.69 -7.81
C PRO A 210 29.09 29.61 -6.70
N SER A 211 30.18 28.91 -7.00
CA SER A 211 31.38 28.84 -6.16
C SER A 211 32.08 30.19 -6.09
#